data_eb85d5280ad627386fdc8b47db819d93
#
_entry.id   eb85d5280ad627386fdc8b47db819d93
#
_cell.length_a   1.000
_cell.length_b   1.000
_cell.length_c   1.000
_cell.angle_alpha   90.00
_cell.angle_beta   90.00
_cell.angle_gamma   90.00
#
_symmetry.space_group_name_H-M   'P 1'
#
loop_
_entity.id
_entity.type
_entity.pdbx_description
1 polymer ?
#
loop_
_entity_poly.entity_id
_entity_poly.type
_entity_poly.pdbx_seq_one_letter_code
_entity_poly.pdbx_strand_id
1 'polypeptide(L)'
;DAIKLGDDNNFGYDYKIDFDQRFEKKERSPVSSGWTEIDDLFRGGLGRGELGVVIAPTGAGKSMALVHLGAHAIKEGKTVVHYTLELQDTVIGIRYDSCITGYPLSDLPSFKEDIFEQISEIDGKLIIKEYPTKSASPNTIRSHLSRLVKRGIKPGAVIVDYADLLRPIVVRKELRNELESIYEELRGIAKE
;
A
#
# COMPACT_ATOMS: atom_id res chain seq x y z
N ASP A 1 0.32 7.75 34.65
CA ASP A 1 -0.49 7.14 33.58
C ASP A 1 0.21 5.90 33.11
N ALA A 2 -0.29 4.73 33.55
CA ALA A 2 0.25 3.45 33.20
C ALA A 2 0.00 3.23 31.71
N ILE A 3 1.08 3.13 30.93
CA ILE A 3 1.06 2.55 29.60
C ILE A 3 0.46 1.15 29.79
N LYS A 4 -0.79 0.93 29.31
CA LYS A 4 -1.29 -0.41 29.09
C LYS A 4 -0.39 -1.03 28.05
N LEU A 5 0.64 -1.73 28.47
CA LEU A 5 1.23 -2.83 27.73
C LEU A 5 0.04 -3.75 27.44
N GLY A 6 -0.41 -3.81 26.20
CA GLY A 6 -1.45 -4.75 25.79
C GLY A 6 -1.03 -6.12 26.27
N ASP A 7 -1.96 -6.91 26.77
CA ASP A 7 -1.77 -8.32 27.06
C ASP A 7 -1.34 -9.02 25.77
N ASP A 8 -0.05 -8.99 25.50
CA ASP A 8 0.56 -9.85 24.49
C ASP A 8 0.71 -11.21 25.13
N ASN A 9 -0.36 -12.01 25.05
CA ASN A 9 -0.36 -13.41 25.49
C ASN A 9 0.52 -14.29 24.62
N ASN A 10 1.26 -13.70 23.67
CA ASN A 10 2.19 -14.41 22.84
C ASN A 10 3.54 -14.56 23.55
N PHE A 11 3.74 -15.68 24.24
CA PHE A 11 5.01 -16.03 24.90
C PHE A 11 6.13 -16.38 23.93
N GLY A 12 5.90 -16.23 22.62
CA GLY A 12 6.85 -16.61 21.57
C GLY A 12 6.63 -18.03 21.05
N TYR A 13 7.53 -18.45 20.19
CA TYR A 13 7.52 -19.76 19.55
C TYR A 13 8.40 -20.73 20.36
N ASP A 14 7.80 -21.78 20.92
CA ASP A 14 8.56 -22.84 21.60
C ASP A 14 9.14 -23.81 20.57
N TYR A 15 10.45 -23.87 20.51
CA TYR A 15 11.18 -24.65 19.50
C TYR A 15 10.84 -26.14 19.47
N LYS A 16 10.47 -26.74 20.62
CA LYS A 16 10.13 -28.16 20.73
C LYS A 16 8.64 -28.40 20.65
N ILE A 17 7.85 -27.58 21.34
CA ILE A 17 6.39 -27.74 21.43
C ILE A 17 5.75 -27.44 20.09
N ASP A 18 6.17 -26.33 19.44
CA ASP A 18 5.60 -25.88 18.17
C ASP A 18 6.33 -26.45 16.95
N PHE A 19 6.91 -27.66 17.09
CA PHE A 19 7.73 -28.32 16.07
C PHE A 19 7.01 -28.40 14.70
N ASP A 20 5.77 -28.85 14.69
CA ASP A 20 5.01 -29.10 13.47
C ASP A 20 4.66 -27.82 12.71
N GLN A 21 4.50 -26.68 13.40
CA GLN A 21 4.23 -25.38 12.78
C GLN A 21 5.30 -24.95 11.76
N ARG A 22 6.54 -25.46 11.87
CA ARG A 22 7.63 -25.18 10.93
C ARG A 22 7.43 -25.81 9.57
N PHE A 23 6.68 -26.89 9.52
CA PHE A 23 6.44 -27.69 8.32
C PHE A 23 5.05 -27.42 7.73
N GLU A 24 4.22 -26.64 8.44
CA GLU A 24 2.97 -26.13 7.88
C GLU A 24 3.27 -25.25 6.67
N LYS A 25 2.74 -25.62 5.51
CA LYS A 25 2.80 -24.77 4.31
C LYS A 25 1.92 -23.55 4.56
N LYS A 26 2.52 -22.44 4.96
CA LYS A 26 1.84 -21.15 4.93
C LYS A 26 1.61 -20.81 3.47
N GLU A 27 0.36 -20.86 3.03
CA GLU A 27 0.00 -20.40 1.69
C GLU A 27 0.37 -18.92 1.58
N ARG A 28 1.31 -18.64 0.68
CA ARG A 28 1.65 -17.28 0.32
C ARG A 28 0.57 -16.81 -0.65
N SER A 29 -0.22 -15.81 -0.24
CA SER A 29 -1.19 -15.12 -1.11
C SER A 29 -0.62 -13.75 -1.47
N PRO A 30 0.31 -13.67 -2.44
CA PRO A 30 0.93 -12.42 -2.82
C PRO A 30 -0.05 -11.52 -3.57
N VAL A 31 0.25 -10.25 -3.60
CA VAL A 31 -0.36 -9.27 -4.50
C VAL A 31 0.55 -9.17 -5.72
N SER A 32 0.06 -9.57 -6.87
CA SER A 32 0.78 -9.49 -8.13
C SER A 32 1.12 -8.04 -8.47
N SER A 33 2.28 -7.83 -9.08
CA SER A 33 2.68 -6.52 -9.59
C SER A 33 2.01 -6.16 -10.91
N GLY A 34 1.49 -7.17 -11.62
CA GLY A 34 1.00 -7.05 -12.99
C GLY A 34 2.12 -7.06 -14.05
N TRP A 35 3.36 -7.25 -13.63
CA TRP A 35 4.52 -7.48 -14.51
C TRP A 35 5.07 -8.88 -14.31
N THR A 36 4.96 -9.72 -15.30
CA THR A 36 5.31 -11.15 -15.23
C THR A 36 6.74 -11.36 -14.73
N GLU A 37 7.71 -10.60 -15.27
CA GLU A 37 9.11 -10.74 -14.89
C GLU A 37 9.38 -10.37 -13.43
N ILE A 38 8.66 -9.40 -12.91
CA ILE A 38 8.74 -9.01 -11.49
C ILE A 38 8.10 -10.07 -10.63
N ASP A 39 6.93 -10.55 -11.02
CA ASP A 39 6.20 -11.57 -10.26
C ASP A 39 6.96 -12.90 -10.21
N ASP A 40 7.62 -13.29 -11.30
CA ASP A 40 8.50 -14.47 -11.33
C ASP A 40 9.65 -14.36 -10.32
N LEU A 41 10.30 -13.18 -10.24
CA LEU A 41 11.36 -12.91 -9.27
C LEU A 41 10.86 -12.95 -7.82
N PHE A 42 9.65 -12.41 -7.57
CA PHE A 42 9.05 -12.33 -6.24
C PHE A 42 8.08 -13.48 -5.91
N ARG A 43 8.07 -14.54 -6.72
CA ARG A 43 7.20 -15.72 -6.52
C ARG A 43 5.73 -15.35 -6.44
N GLY A 44 5.27 -14.59 -7.42
CA GLY A 44 3.89 -14.15 -7.58
C GLY A 44 3.58 -12.76 -7.06
N GLY A 45 4.59 -11.96 -6.71
CA GLY A 45 4.41 -10.57 -6.26
C GLY A 45 4.73 -10.32 -4.79
N LEU A 46 4.19 -9.27 -4.20
CA LEU A 46 4.46 -8.83 -2.84
C LEU A 46 3.60 -9.60 -1.82
N GLY A 47 4.23 -10.30 -0.90
CA GLY A 47 3.57 -11.07 0.14
C GLY A 47 3.12 -10.23 1.34
N ARG A 48 2.27 -10.83 2.18
CA ARG A 48 1.82 -10.19 3.42
C ARG A 48 3.03 -9.88 4.34
N GLY A 49 3.09 -8.66 4.86
CA GLY A 49 4.15 -8.20 5.74
C GLY A 49 5.42 -7.78 5.01
N GLU A 50 5.42 -7.80 3.69
CA GLU A 50 6.54 -7.34 2.87
C GLU A 50 6.36 -5.87 2.47
N LEU A 51 7.47 -5.17 2.32
CA LEU A 51 7.54 -3.79 1.85
C LEU A 51 8.32 -3.76 0.53
N GLY A 52 7.64 -3.34 -0.56
CA GLY A 52 8.25 -3.02 -1.84
C GLY A 52 8.56 -1.53 -1.94
N VAL A 53 9.68 -1.16 -2.54
CA VAL A 53 10.06 0.25 -2.76
C VAL A 53 10.39 0.46 -4.23
N VAL A 54 9.69 1.40 -4.88
CA VAL A 54 9.97 1.83 -6.25
C VAL A 54 10.87 3.05 -6.20
N ILE A 55 12.08 2.92 -6.74
CA ILE A 55 13.07 3.99 -6.77
C ILE A 55 13.31 4.42 -8.21
N ALA A 56 13.12 5.71 -8.48
CA ALA A 56 13.38 6.29 -9.79
C ALA A 56 13.59 7.81 -9.68
N PRO A 57 14.28 8.45 -10.63
CA PRO A 57 14.40 9.91 -10.69
C PRO A 57 13.02 10.59 -10.81
N THR A 58 12.99 11.89 -10.54
CA THR A 58 11.79 12.70 -10.77
C THR A 58 11.39 12.66 -12.25
N GLY A 59 10.09 12.51 -12.50
CA GLY A 59 9.56 12.42 -13.88
C GLY A 59 9.70 11.04 -14.55
N ALA A 60 10.37 10.07 -13.92
CA ALA A 60 10.57 8.73 -14.50
C ALA A 60 9.37 7.78 -14.35
N GLY A 61 8.23 8.26 -13.82
CA GLY A 61 7.00 7.49 -13.76
C GLY A 61 6.76 6.70 -12.47
N LYS A 62 7.41 7.03 -11.33
CA LYS A 62 7.16 6.37 -10.03
C LYS A 62 5.68 6.27 -9.70
N SER A 63 4.96 7.40 -9.71
CA SER A 63 3.52 7.42 -9.39
C SER A 63 2.69 6.58 -10.37
N MET A 64 3.08 6.55 -11.66
CA MET A 64 2.40 5.70 -12.65
C MET A 64 2.64 4.22 -12.38
N ALA A 65 3.85 3.83 -11.98
CA ALA A 65 4.15 2.46 -11.57
C ALA A 65 3.32 2.06 -10.33
N LEU A 66 3.19 2.95 -9.34
CA LEU A 66 2.35 2.72 -8.15
C LEU A 66 0.87 2.61 -8.51
N VAL A 67 0.38 3.44 -9.43
CA VAL A 67 -1.00 3.34 -9.97
C VAL A 67 -1.20 2.02 -10.68
N HIS A 68 -0.25 1.56 -11.50
CA HIS A 68 -0.33 0.26 -12.18
C HIS A 68 -0.43 -0.89 -11.18
N LEU A 69 0.43 -0.92 -10.15
CA LEU A 69 0.37 -1.92 -9.08
C LEU A 69 -1.00 -1.94 -8.39
N GLY A 70 -1.53 -0.75 -8.06
CA GLY A 70 -2.83 -0.62 -7.42
C GLY A 70 -3.97 -1.03 -8.35
N ALA A 71 -3.94 -0.65 -9.63
CA ALA A 71 -4.94 -1.00 -10.64
C ALA A 71 -4.98 -2.51 -10.87
N HIS A 72 -3.82 -3.15 -10.93
CA HIS A 72 -3.74 -4.61 -11.05
C HIS A 72 -4.33 -5.30 -9.82
N ALA A 73 -3.97 -4.85 -8.62
CA ALA A 73 -4.46 -5.42 -7.37
C ALA A 73 -6.00 -5.32 -7.23
N ILE A 74 -6.62 -4.19 -7.63
CA ILE A 74 -8.09 -4.07 -7.57
C ILE A 74 -8.77 -4.95 -8.63
N LYS A 75 -8.18 -5.13 -9.81
CA LYS A 75 -8.67 -6.10 -10.81
C LYS A 75 -8.64 -7.54 -10.29
N GLU A 76 -7.71 -7.87 -9.39
CA GLU A 76 -7.66 -9.14 -8.67
C GLU A 76 -8.62 -9.22 -7.45
N GLY A 77 -9.54 -8.27 -7.30
CA GLY A 77 -10.51 -8.24 -6.21
C GLY A 77 -9.93 -7.77 -4.86
N LYS A 78 -8.71 -7.22 -4.82
CA LYS A 78 -8.10 -6.73 -3.58
C LYS A 78 -8.62 -5.34 -3.20
N THR A 79 -8.62 -5.04 -1.90
CA THR A 79 -8.83 -3.67 -1.42
C THR A 79 -7.49 -2.95 -1.36
N VAL A 80 -7.34 -1.87 -2.11
CA VAL A 80 -6.15 -1.03 -2.14
C VAL A 80 -6.42 0.28 -1.43
N VAL A 81 -5.49 0.70 -0.56
CA VAL A 81 -5.47 2.04 0.02
C VAL A 81 -4.25 2.79 -0.50
N HIS A 82 -4.48 3.82 -1.30
CA HIS A 82 -3.43 4.64 -1.91
C HIS A 82 -3.36 5.99 -1.20
N TYR A 83 -2.27 6.22 -0.47
CA TYR A 83 -1.95 7.51 0.14
C TYR A 83 -1.11 8.34 -0.83
N THR A 84 -1.58 9.53 -1.16
CA THR A 84 -0.83 10.51 -1.96
C THR A 84 -0.44 11.70 -1.09
N LEU A 85 0.84 12.10 -1.19
CA LEU A 85 1.39 13.23 -0.44
C LEU A 85 1.91 14.36 -1.37
N GLU A 86 1.86 14.13 -2.67
CA GLU A 86 2.33 15.08 -3.69
C GLU A 86 1.19 15.56 -4.59
N LEU A 87 0.32 14.65 -5.02
CA LEU A 87 -0.76 14.94 -5.96
C LEU A 87 -2.12 14.87 -5.27
N GLN A 88 -3.09 15.59 -5.84
CA GLN A 88 -4.48 15.51 -5.39
C GLN A 88 -5.05 14.11 -5.62
N ASP A 89 -5.96 13.69 -4.76
CA ASP A 89 -6.63 12.40 -4.83
C ASP A 89 -7.40 12.20 -6.15
N THR A 90 -8.03 13.26 -6.66
CA THR A 90 -8.72 13.24 -7.95
C THR A 90 -7.76 13.05 -9.13
N VAL A 91 -6.54 13.59 -9.07
CA VAL A 91 -5.50 13.39 -10.09
C VAL A 91 -5.03 11.95 -10.10
N ILE A 92 -4.86 11.34 -8.91
CA ILE A 92 -4.55 9.92 -8.80
C ILE A 92 -5.72 9.08 -9.33
N GLY A 93 -6.97 9.44 -9.00
CA GLY A 93 -8.17 8.78 -9.53
C GLY A 93 -8.19 8.72 -11.05
N ILE A 94 -8.00 9.87 -11.72
CA ILE A 94 -7.93 9.96 -13.19
C ILE A 94 -6.82 9.06 -13.78
N ARG A 95 -5.67 8.92 -13.09
CA ARG A 95 -4.62 8.01 -13.54
C ARG A 95 -5.02 6.54 -13.41
N TYR A 96 -5.77 6.19 -12.36
CA TYR A 96 -6.37 4.86 -12.25
C TYR A 96 -7.37 4.59 -13.38
N ASP A 97 -8.23 5.56 -13.69
CA ASP A 97 -9.19 5.43 -14.79
C ASP A 97 -8.47 5.13 -16.09
N SER A 98 -7.45 5.92 -16.44
CA SER A 98 -6.63 5.71 -17.64
C SER A 98 -5.92 4.35 -17.63
N CYS A 99 -5.37 3.94 -16.49
CA CYS A 99 -4.65 2.66 -16.36
C CYS A 99 -5.59 1.45 -16.48
N ILE A 100 -6.80 1.57 -15.99
CA ILE A 100 -7.80 0.49 -15.98
C ILE A 100 -8.41 0.31 -17.36
N THR A 101 -8.80 1.42 -17.99
CA THR A 101 -9.56 1.42 -19.25
C THR A 101 -8.67 1.46 -20.50
N GLY A 102 -7.42 1.93 -20.34
CA GLY A 102 -6.50 2.14 -21.47
C GLY A 102 -6.74 3.43 -22.25
N TYR A 103 -7.73 4.24 -21.87
CA TYR A 103 -7.95 5.54 -22.52
C TYR A 103 -6.85 6.53 -22.14
N PRO A 104 -6.35 7.32 -23.12
CA PRO A 104 -5.43 8.43 -22.81
C PRO A 104 -6.04 9.42 -21.82
N LEU A 105 -5.21 9.99 -20.96
CA LEU A 105 -5.65 10.96 -19.94
C LEU A 105 -6.40 12.16 -20.56
N SER A 106 -6.02 12.60 -21.78
CA SER A 106 -6.67 13.69 -22.50
C SER A 106 -8.10 13.38 -22.91
N ASP A 107 -8.43 12.13 -23.12
CA ASP A 107 -9.67 11.69 -23.75
C ASP A 107 -10.71 11.22 -22.73
N LEU A 108 -10.30 10.96 -21.48
CA LEU A 108 -11.17 10.46 -20.40
C LEU A 108 -12.50 11.23 -20.27
N PRO A 109 -12.53 12.58 -20.36
CA PRO A 109 -13.80 13.29 -20.24
C PRO A 109 -14.86 12.89 -21.27
N SER A 110 -14.42 12.41 -22.45
CA SER A 110 -15.30 11.99 -23.55
C SER A 110 -15.86 10.57 -23.37
N PHE A 111 -15.28 9.77 -22.47
CA PHE A 111 -15.62 8.37 -22.25
C PHE A 111 -16.16 8.10 -20.83
N LYS A 112 -16.72 9.13 -20.18
CA LYS A 112 -17.10 9.07 -18.76
C LYS A 112 -18.05 7.92 -18.42
N GLU A 113 -19.08 7.70 -19.25
CA GLU A 113 -20.06 6.63 -19.04
C GLU A 113 -19.42 5.25 -19.17
N ASP A 114 -18.61 5.04 -20.20
CA ASP A 114 -17.91 3.78 -20.45
C ASP A 114 -16.88 3.47 -19.35
N ILE A 115 -16.15 4.50 -18.89
CA ILE A 115 -15.23 4.38 -17.75
C ILE A 115 -15.99 3.92 -16.50
N PHE A 116 -17.14 4.55 -16.23
CA PHE A 116 -17.94 4.20 -15.05
C PHE A 116 -18.45 2.75 -15.14
N GLU A 117 -18.88 2.29 -16.31
CA GLU A 117 -19.30 0.91 -16.55
C GLU A 117 -18.17 -0.07 -16.26
N GLN A 118 -16.99 0.13 -16.87
CA GLN A 118 -15.82 -0.74 -16.67
C GLN A 118 -15.35 -0.77 -15.21
N ILE A 119 -15.34 0.37 -14.51
CA ILE A 119 -14.95 0.43 -13.08
C ILE A 119 -15.97 -0.29 -12.20
N SER A 120 -17.26 -0.20 -12.54
CA SER A 120 -18.34 -0.84 -11.77
C SER A 120 -18.30 -2.37 -11.82
N GLU A 121 -17.64 -2.96 -12.81
CA GLU A 121 -17.43 -4.40 -12.93
C GLU A 121 -16.27 -4.94 -12.09
N ILE A 122 -15.46 -4.05 -11.49
CA ILE A 122 -14.31 -4.46 -10.69
C ILE A 122 -14.75 -4.80 -9.27
N ASP A 123 -14.50 -6.04 -8.84
CA ASP A 123 -14.81 -6.50 -7.48
C ASP A 123 -13.92 -5.85 -6.41
N GLY A 124 -12.71 -5.47 -6.77
CA GLY A 124 -11.74 -4.83 -5.88
C GLY A 124 -12.15 -3.42 -5.47
N LYS A 125 -11.58 -2.93 -4.38
CA LYS A 125 -11.88 -1.62 -3.83
C LYS A 125 -10.66 -0.72 -3.82
N LEU A 126 -10.80 0.51 -4.31
CA LEU A 126 -9.77 1.55 -4.22
C LEU A 126 -10.21 2.65 -3.25
N ILE A 127 -9.34 2.98 -2.31
CA ILE A 127 -9.49 4.15 -1.43
C ILE A 127 -8.25 5.02 -1.64
N ILE A 128 -8.45 6.21 -2.20
CA ILE A 128 -7.40 7.21 -2.35
C ILE A 128 -7.53 8.20 -1.20
N LYS A 129 -6.43 8.47 -0.52
CA LYS A 129 -6.40 9.44 0.58
C LYS A 129 -5.25 10.40 0.41
N GLU A 130 -5.58 11.65 0.17
CA GLU A 130 -4.62 12.74 0.13
C GLU A 130 -4.23 13.21 1.53
N TYR A 131 -2.95 13.49 1.71
CA TYR A 131 -2.40 14.23 2.83
C TYR A 131 -1.45 15.30 2.31
N PRO A 132 -1.54 16.54 2.77
CA PRO A 132 -0.54 17.56 2.44
C PRO A 132 0.87 17.11 2.86
N THR A 133 1.86 17.51 2.08
CA THR A 133 3.29 17.21 2.37
C THR A 133 3.64 17.50 3.82
N LYS A 134 4.32 16.58 4.49
CA LYS A 134 4.74 16.64 5.90
C LYS A 134 3.59 16.77 6.93
N SER A 135 2.32 16.65 6.52
CA SER A 135 1.19 16.69 7.46
C SER A 135 0.90 15.32 8.10
N ALA A 136 1.17 14.23 7.40
CA ALA A 136 0.99 12.87 7.86
C ALA A 136 2.31 12.23 8.30
N SER A 137 2.23 11.35 9.28
CA SER A 137 3.32 10.47 9.73
C SER A 137 2.93 9.00 9.53
N PRO A 138 3.84 8.03 9.66
CA PRO A 138 3.49 6.61 9.67
C PRO A 138 2.37 6.28 10.68
N ASN A 139 2.35 6.92 11.85
CA ASN A 139 1.28 6.76 12.84
C ASN A 139 -0.07 7.29 12.34
N THR A 140 -0.09 8.33 11.52
CA THR A 140 -1.32 8.84 10.88
C THR A 140 -1.88 7.78 9.92
N ILE A 141 -1.02 7.14 9.12
CA ILE A 141 -1.38 6.04 8.23
C ILE A 141 -1.91 4.86 9.04
N ARG A 142 -1.18 4.40 10.07
CA ARG A 142 -1.60 3.31 10.97
C ARG A 142 -2.99 3.56 11.57
N SER A 143 -3.23 4.76 12.07
CA SER A 143 -4.50 5.16 12.66
C SER A 143 -5.65 5.17 11.63
N HIS A 144 -5.38 5.57 10.39
CA HIS A 144 -6.36 5.54 9.32
C HIS A 144 -6.70 4.09 8.92
N LEU A 145 -5.69 3.24 8.71
CA LEU A 145 -5.88 1.82 8.41
C LEU A 145 -6.67 1.11 9.51
N SER A 146 -6.35 1.34 10.78
CA SER A 146 -7.10 0.79 11.92
C SER A 146 -8.58 1.21 11.91
N ARG A 147 -8.89 2.45 11.50
CA ARG A 147 -10.29 2.90 11.35
C ARG A 147 -11.01 2.22 10.19
N LEU A 148 -10.32 1.95 9.08
CA LEU A 148 -10.87 1.20 7.95
C LEU A 148 -11.21 -0.23 8.37
N VAL A 149 -10.28 -0.90 9.06
CA VAL A 149 -10.48 -2.28 9.56
C VAL A 149 -11.67 -2.35 10.52
N LYS A 150 -11.81 -1.38 11.44
CA LYS A 150 -12.98 -1.29 12.34
C LYS A 150 -14.32 -1.11 11.60
N ARG A 151 -14.28 -0.59 10.37
CA ARG A 151 -15.45 -0.48 9.48
C ARG A 151 -15.65 -1.70 8.56
N GLY A 152 -14.91 -2.78 8.79
CA GLY A 152 -14.97 -3.99 7.98
C GLY A 152 -14.18 -3.93 6.67
N ILE A 153 -13.42 -2.86 6.43
CA ILE A 153 -12.60 -2.71 5.23
C ILE A 153 -11.20 -3.22 5.54
N LYS A 154 -10.83 -4.36 4.97
CA LYS A 154 -9.52 -4.99 5.17
C LYS A 154 -8.63 -4.69 3.96
N PRO A 155 -7.59 -3.85 4.09
CA PRO A 155 -6.66 -3.59 3.00
C PRO A 155 -5.90 -4.86 2.61
N GLY A 156 -5.85 -5.16 1.29
CA GLY A 156 -5.00 -6.19 0.70
C GLY A 156 -3.65 -5.63 0.27
N ALA A 157 -3.62 -4.34 -0.11
CA ALA A 157 -2.39 -3.61 -0.41
C ALA A 157 -2.50 -2.16 0.07
N VAL A 158 -1.35 -1.60 0.45
CA VAL A 158 -1.22 -0.19 0.85
C VAL A 158 -0.12 0.45 0.02
N ILE A 159 -0.42 1.58 -0.61
CA ILE A 159 0.51 2.35 -1.43
C ILE A 159 0.74 3.71 -0.76
N VAL A 160 1.98 4.18 -0.77
CA VAL A 160 2.36 5.51 -0.24
C VAL A 160 3.18 6.24 -1.31
N ASP A 161 2.63 7.27 -1.91
CA ASP A 161 3.25 8.06 -2.97
C ASP A 161 3.54 9.50 -2.48
N TYR A 162 4.76 9.79 -2.04
CA TYR A 162 5.86 8.92 -1.70
C TYR A 162 6.34 9.13 -0.25
N ALA A 163 6.94 8.12 0.32
CA ALA A 163 7.20 8.04 1.76
C ALA A 163 8.10 9.15 2.31
N ASP A 164 9.03 9.71 1.51
CA ASP A 164 9.94 10.79 1.93
C ASP A 164 9.19 12.10 2.26
N LEU A 165 7.94 12.24 1.81
CA LEU A 165 7.06 13.37 2.14
C LEU A 165 6.29 13.17 3.46
N LEU A 166 6.41 12.02 4.09
CA LEU A 166 5.91 11.82 5.45
C LEU A 166 6.73 12.63 6.46
N ARG A 167 6.08 13.01 7.54
CA ARG A 167 6.75 13.59 8.68
C ARG A 167 7.31 12.45 9.55
N PRO A 168 8.59 12.48 9.95
CA PRO A 168 9.12 11.50 10.86
C PRO A 168 8.42 11.58 12.22
N ILE A 169 8.30 10.46 12.94
CA ILE A 169 7.74 10.43 14.30
C ILE A 169 8.69 11.14 15.25
N VAL A 170 9.98 10.93 15.07
CA VAL A 170 11.05 11.57 15.84
C VAL A 170 11.92 12.38 14.89
N VAL A 171 12.02 13.68 15.11
CA VAL A 171 12.92 14.56 14.34
C VAL A 171 14.36 14.23 14.71
N ARG A 172 15.21 13.98 13.69
CA ARG A 172 16.62 13.66 13.84
C ARG A 172 17.48 14.75 13.18
N LYS A 173 18.77 14.81 13.57
CA LYS A 173 19.70 15.80 13.01
C LYS A 173 20.02 15.57 11.53
N GLU A 174 19.99 14.32 11.09
CA GLU A 174 20.31 13.92 9.73
C GLU A 174 19.07 13.41 9.00
N LEU A 175 18.83 13.94 7.82
CA LEU A 175 17.69 13.54 6.97
C LEU A 175 17.70 12.04 6.68
N ARG A 176 18.87 11.44 6.48
CA ARG A 176 19.02 10.00 6.24
C ARG A 176 18.39 9.18 7.37
N ASN A 177 18.65 9.54 8.62
CA ASN A 177 18.13 8.81 9.79
C ASN A 177 16.62 9.03 9.97
N GLU A 178 16.07 10.16 9.50
CA GLU A 178 14.63 10.39 9.45
C GLU A 178 13.94 9.50 8.43
N LEU A 179 14.50 9.41 7.22
CA LEU A 179 13.99 8.54 6.16
C LEU A 179 14.05 7.07 6.57
N GLU A 180 15.18 6.62 7.11
CA GLU A 180 15.34 5.26 7.63
C GLU A 180 14.24 4.92 8.62
N SER A 181 13.98 5.79 9.60
CA SER A 181 12.91 5.61 10.59
C SER A 181 11.52 5.55 9.95
N ILE A 182 11.24 6.35 8.92
CA ILE A 182 9.96 6.31 8.20
C ILE A 182 9.76 4.95 7.52
N TYR A 183 10.77 4.43 6.83
CA TYR A 183 10.68 3.13 6.14
C TYR A 183 10.61 1.95 7.13
N GLU A 184 11.29 2.02 8.26
CA GLU A 184 11.17 1.03 9.34
C GLU A 184 9.74 0.97 9.89
N GLU A 185 9.12 2.13 10.13
CA GLU A 185 7.73 2.22 10.59
C GLU A 185 6.73 1.72 9.54
N LEU A 186 6.93 2.03 8.26
CA LEU A 186 6.11 1.51 7.17
C LEU A 186 6.22 -0.01 7.06
N ARG A 187 7.43 -0.56 7.24
CA ARG A 187 7.63 -2.01 7.31
C ARG A 187 6.93 -2.63 8.53
N GLY A 188 6.91 -1.92 9.66
CA GLY A 188 6.13 -2.30 10.83
C GLY A 188 4.63 -2.41 10.50
N ILE A 189 4.07 -1.38 9.86
CA ILE A 189 2.66 -1.34 9.43
C ILE A 189 2.32 -2.52 8.48
N ALA A 190 3.23 -2.88 7.58
CA ALA A 190 3.00 -4.00 6.67
C ALA A 190 2.86 -5.36 7.38
N LYS A 191 3.42 -5.51 8.59
CA LYS A 191 3.35 -6.73 9.39
C LYS A 191 2.09 -6.83 10.26
N GLU A 192 1.46 -5.69 10.54
CA GLU A 192 0.21 -5.59 11.31
C GLU A 192 -1.01 -6.04 10.48
#